data_fc5b1af24527a7dd648b2146612e55eb
#
_entry.id   fc5b1af24527a7dd648b2146612e55eb
#
_cell.length_a   1.000
_cell.length_b   1.000
_cell.length_c   1.000
_cell.angle_alpha   90.00
_cell.angle_beta   90.00
_cell.angle_gamma   90.00
#
_symmetry.space_group_name_H-M   'P 1'
#
loop_
_entity.id
_entity.type
_entity.pdbx_description
1 polymer ?
#
loop_
_entity_poly.entity_id
_entity_poly.type
_entity_poly.pdbx_seq_one_letter_code
_entity_poly.pdbx_strand_id
1 'polypeptide(L)'
;LRKLGASCDWDRSCFTMDDIRTEGVIKVFCDLYRKGRIYRGVRMVNWDPAARTALSDEEVVFKESHGKLYYLRYAVEGTDKYLVVATTRPETILGDTALCVNPDDERYEWLPQDARVVVPLVGRSIPVIRDTYVDIAFGTGALKVTPAHDVNDYMLGEKYGLETIDIFNDDGTINGKVGIYEGMDRFEL
;
A
#
# COMPACT_ATOMS: atom_id res chain seq x y z
N LEU A 1 40.79 -3.41 4.85
CA LEU A 1 41.02 -4.85 4.85
C LEU A 1 42.47 -5.22 5.22
N ARG A 2 43.51 -4.61 4.61
CA ARG A 2 44.93 -4.87 4.96
C ARG A 2 45.19 -4.67 6.45
N LYS A 3 44.68 -3.59 7.05
CA LYS A 3 44.83 -3.29 8.50
C LYS A 3 44.10 -4.33 9.40
N LEU A 4 43.11 -5.05 8.84
CA LEU A 4 42.38 -6.12 9.55
C LEU A 4 43.05 -7.49 9.37
N GLY A 5 44.19 -7.55 8.67
CA GLY A 5 44.93 -8.81 8.45
C GLY A 5 44.27 -9.74 7.43
N ALA A 6 43.41 -9.25 6.56
CA ALA A 6 42.78 -10.07 5.52
C ALA A 6 43.84 -10.56 4.50
N SER A 7 43.82 -11.86 4.20
CA SER A 7 44.68 -12.50 3.22
C SER A 7 44.02 -12.47 1.84
N CYS A 8 44.45 -11.54 0.99
CA CYS A 8 43.94 -11.34 -0.39
C CYS A 8 45.13 -11.14 -1.32
N ASP A 9 44.88 -11.39 -2.63
CA ASP A 9 45.82 -11.02 -3.69
C ASP A 9 45.70 -9.52 -3.96
N TRP A 10 46.51 -8.73 -3.27
CA TRP A 10 46.45 -7.29 -3.31
C TRP A 10 46.95 -6.67 -4.63
N ASP A 11 47.74 -7.42 -5.40
CA ASP A 11 48.28 -6.96 -6.68
C ASP A 11 47.21 -7.04 -7.79
N ARG A 12 46.18 -7.89 -7.59
CA ARG A 12 45.01 -7.99 -8.47
C ARG A 12 43.77 -7.26 -7.91
N SER A 13 43.97 -6.22 -7.12
CA SER A 13 42.89 -5.39 -6.62
C SER A 13 42.17 -4.69 -7.78
N CYS A 14 40.83 -4.67 -7.71
CA CYS A 14 39.99 -3.98 -8.68
C CYS A 14 38.75 -3.41 -8.02
N PHE A 15 38.13 -2.45 -8.65
CA PHE A 15 36.89 -1.81 -8.21
C PHE A 15 35.78 -2.07 -9.22
N THR A 16 34.57 -2.22 -8.73
CA THR A 16 33.37 -2.45 -9.58
C THR A 16 33.10 -1.29 -10.54
N MET A 17 33.67 -0.09 -10.24
CA MET A 17 33.54 1.11 -11.07
C MET A 17 34.76 1.39 -11.96
N ASP A 18 35.72 0.45 -12.07
CA ASP A 18 36.76 0.51 -13.10
C ASP A 18 36.12 0.45 -14.48
N ASP A 19 36.73 1.05 -15.49
CA ASP A 19 36.19 1.11 -16.86
C ASP A 19 35.78 -0.27 -17.39
N ILE A 20 36.68 -1.26 -17.27
CA ILE A 20 36.42 -2.64 -17.75
C ILE A 20 35.25 -3.29 -17.00
N ARG A 21 35.14 -3.07 -15.66
CA ARG A 21 34.07 -3.67 -14.86
C ARG A 21 32.76 -2.94 -15.07
N THR A 22 32.80 -1.62 -15.22
CA THR A 22 31.64 -0.81 -15.56
C THR A 22 31.00 -1.27 -16.87
N GLU A 23 31.81 -1.52 -17.90
CA GLU A 23 31.32 -2.06 -19.18
C GLU A 23 30.64 -3.42 -18.99
N GLY A 24 31.24 -4.32 -18.21
CA GLY A 24 30.67 -5.62 -17.87
C GLY A 24 29.36 -5.52 -17.11
N VAL A 25 29.26 -4.63 -16.12
CA VAL A 25 28.03 -4.40 -15.33
C VAL A 25 26.92 -3.87 -16.23
N ILE A 26 27.20 -2.86 -17.06
CA ILE A 26 26.21 -2.28 -17.99
C ILE A 26 25.71 -3.35 -18.97
N LYS A 27 26.61 -4.17 -19.52
CA LYS A 27 26.23 -5.26 -20.41
C LYS A 27 25.26 -6.23 -19.75
N VAL A 28 25.59 -6.70 -18.54
CA VAL A 28 24.72 -7.64 -17.79
C VAL A 28 23.38 -7.00 -17.46
N PHE A 29 23.37 -5.73 -17.04
CA PHE A 29 22.13 -4.99 -16.77
C PHE A 29 21.23 -4.94 -18.02
N CYS A 30 21.80 -4.55 -19.16
CA CYS A 30 21.07 -4.50 -20.42
C CYS A 30 20.54 -5.88 -20.86
N ASP A 31 21.32 -6.95 -20.66
CA ASP A 31 20.91 -8.30 -20.99
C ASP A 31 19.76 -8.79 -20.09
N LEU A 32 19.79 -8.48 -18.81
CA LEU A 32 18.70 -8.77 -17.86
C LEU A 32 17.44 -7.99 -18.20
N TYR A 33 17.56 -6.72 -18.58
CA TYR A 33 16.44 -5.90 -19.03
C TYR A 33 15.80 -6.49 -20.31
N ARG A 34 16.59 -6.84 -21.33
CA ARG A 34 16.11 -7.47 -22.57
C ARG A 34 15.40 -8.82 -22.32
N LYS A 35 15.82 -9.55 -21.29
CA LYS A 35 15.19 -10.81 -20.84
C LYS A 35 13.94 -10.57 -19.96
N GLY A 36 13.52 -9.34 -19.73
CA GLY A 36 12.37 -8.99 -18.88
C GLY A 36 12.58 -9.29 -17.38
N ARG A 37 13.84 -9.47 -16.94
CA ARG A 37 14.18 -9.73 -15.53
C ARG A 37 14.34 -8.45 -14.70
N ILE A 38 14.60 -7.34 -15.38
CA ILE A 38 14.67 -6.00 -14.78
C ILE A 38 13.55 -5.18 -15.40
N TYR A 39 12.75 -4.54 -14.55
CA TYR A 39 11.67 -3.63 -14.95
C TYR A 39 11.57 -2.50 -13.94
N ARG A 40 10.98 -1.39 -14.35
CA ARG A 40 10.62 -0.30 -13.44
C ARG A 40 9.23 -0.57 -12.86
N GLY A 41 9.12 -0.63 -11.55
CA GLY A 41 7.86 -0.85 -10.84
C GLY A 41 7.80 -0.06 -9.54
N VAL A 42 6.61 0.00 -8.97
CA VAL A 42 6.34 0.55 -7.65
C VAL A 42 6.16 -0.60 -6.67
N ARG A 43 6.69 -0.47 -5.46
CA ARG A 43 6.50 -1.42 -4.36
C ARG A 43 6.18 -0.67 -3.09
N MET A 44 5.41 -1.32 -2.22
CA MET A 44 5.20 -0.82 -0.86
C MET A 44 6.50 -0.91 -0.06
N VAL A 45 6.80 0.16 0.67
CA VAL A 45 7.96 0.25 1.57
C VAL A 45 7.52 0.86 2.89
N ASN A 46 8.25 0.53 3.97
CA ASN A 46 8.11 1.27 5.22
C ASN A 46 8.70 2.67 5.03
N TRP A 47 7.96 3.70 5.41
CA TRP A 47 8.34 5.09 5.23
C TRP A 47 8.34 5.85 6.56
N ASP A 48 9.43 6.54 6.85
CA ASP A 48 9.50 7.46 8.00
C ASP A 48 9.23 8.89 7.53
N PRO A 49 8.07 9.48 7.86
CA PRO A 49 7.72 10.83 7.43
C PRO A 49 8.55 11.92 8.15
N ALA A 50 9.12 11.64 9.31
CA ALA A 50 9.97 12.60 10.02
C ALA A 50 11.35 12.68 9.38
N ALA A 51 11.97 11.55 9.05
CA ALA A 51 13.24 11.48 8.36
C ALA A 51 13.10 11.59 6.83
N ARG A 52 11.87 11.46 6.29
CA ARG A 52 11.54 11.45 4.85
C ARG A 52 12.39 10.44 4.07
N THR A 53 12.43 9.21 4.58
CA THR A 53 13.20 8.12 4.00
C THR A 53 12.49 6.77 4.11
N ALA A 54 12.80 5.87 3.19
CA ALA A 54 12.39 4.48 3.30
C ALA A 54 13.21 3.78 4.40
N LEU A 55 12.56 2.85 5.09
CA LEU A 55 13.16 2.00 6.12
C LEU A 55 13.21 0.56 5.62
N SER A 56 14.27 -0.17 5.97
CA SER A 56 14.30 -1.62 5.81
C SER A 56 13.42 -2.30 6.86
N ASP A 57 13.03 -3.54 6.61
CA ASP A 57 12.18 -4.29 7.55
C ASP A 57 12.89 -4.51 8.90
N GLU A 58 14.22 -4.61 8.91
CA GLU A 58 15.05 -4.76 10.10
C GLU A 58 15.10 -3.51 10.97
N GLU A 59 14.83 -2.34 10.40
CA GLU A 59 14.81 -1.05 11.13
C GLU A 59 13.46 -0.79 11.79
N VAL A 60 12.41 -1.54 11.42
CA VAL A 60 11.06 -1.35 11.96
C VAL A 60 10.95 -1.97 13.34
N VAL A 61 10.64 -1.14 14.33
CA VAL A 61 10.39 -1.57 15.72
C VAL A 61 8.89 -1.50 15.99
N PHE A 62 8.27 -2.67 16.18
CA PHE A 62 6.85 -2.75 16.54
C PHE A 62 6.65 -2.41 18.02
N LYS A 63 5.72 -1.49 18.29
CA LYS A 63 5.30 -1.10 19.64
C LYS A 63 3.80 -1.22 19.75
N GLU A 64 3.33 -1.83 20.84
CA GLU A 64 1.90 -1.81 21.16
C GLU A 64 1.47 -0.38 21.50
N SER A 65 0.37 0.04 20.92
CA SER A 65 -0.27 1.32 21.20
C SER A 65 -1.77 1.14 21.38
N HIS A 66 -2.36 1.92 22.29
CA HIS A 66 -3.81 1.97 22.44
C HIS A 66 -4.41 2.79 21.30
N GLY A 67 -5.10 2.11 20.39
CA GLY A 67 -5.84 2.73 19.29
C GLY A 67 -7.34 2.69 19.50
N LYS A 68 -8.08 3.42 18.67
CA LYS A 68 -9.53 3.36 18.57
C LYS A 68 -9.91 2.58 17.31
N LEU A 69 -11.03 1.87 17.39
CA LEU A 69 -11.65 1.24 16.22
C LEU A 69 -12.81 2.12 15.77
N TYR A 70 -12.74 2.60 14.54
CA TYR A 70 -13.75 3.48 13.94
C TYR A 70 -14.66 2.67 13.03
N TYR A 71 -15.97 2.92 13.12
CA TYR A 71 -16.97 2.30 12.26
C TYR A 71 -17.47 3.32 11.24
N LEU A 72 -17.21 3.06 9.98
CA LEU A 72 -17.53 3.94 8.86
C LEU A 72 -18.64 3.33 7.99
N ARG A 73 -19.58 4.18 7.55
CA ARG A 73 -20.68 3.79 6.69
C ARG A 73 -20.43 4.22 5.25
N TYR A 74 -20.47 3.27 4.34
CA TYR A 74 -20.40 3.49 2.90
C TYR A 74 -21.77 3.25 2.31
N ALA A 75 -22.41 4.27 1.76
CA ALA A 75 -23.71 4.14 1.12
C ALA A 75 -23.58 3.25 -0.13
N VAL A 76 -24.50 2.28 -0.27
CA VAL A 76 -24.54 1.42 -1.46
C VAL A 76 -25.38 2.10 -2.52
N GLU A 77 -24.79 2.32 -3.70
CA GLU A 77 -25.45 3.02 -4.80
C GLU A 77 -26.74 2.32 -5.24
N GLY A 78 -27.75 3.13 -5.54
CA GLY A 78 -29.06 2.63 -5.96
C GLY A 78 -29.91 1.99 -4.87
N THR A 79 -29.49 2.10 -3.60
CA THR A 79 -30.22 1.56 -2.45
C THR A 79 -30.21 2.53 -1.27
N ASP A 80 -31.09 2.31 -0.29
CA ASP A 80 -31.07 3.02 0.98
C ASP A 80 -30.18 2.34 2.06
N LYS A 81 -29.36 1.36 1.63
CA LYS A 81 -28.51 0.57 2.50
C LYS A 81 -27.07 1.07 2.51
N TYR A 82 -26.32 0.63 3.50
CA TYR A 82 -24.91 0.94 3.62
C TYR A 82 -24.11 -0.28 4.11
N LEU A 83 -22.85 -0.34 3.75
CA LEU A 83 -21.87 -1.24 4.34
C LEU A 83 -21.16 -0.54 5.49
N VAL A 84 -20.90 -1.27 6.58
CA VAL A 84 -20.13 -0.77 7.72
C VAL A 84 -18.77 -1.43 7.70
N VAL A 85 -17.73 -0.62 7.72
CA VAL A 85 -16.33 -1.06 7.81
C VAL A 85 -15.77 -0.64 9.16
N ALA A 86 -14.99 -1.51 9.79
CA ALA A 86 -14.23 -1.19 11.00
C ALA A 86 -12.75 -0.97 10.65
N THR A 87 -12.18 0.15 11.05
CA THR A 87 -10.78 0.49 10.78
C THR A 87 -10.12 1.18 11.97
N THR A 88 -8.83 0.94 12.13
CA THR A 88 -7.97 1.68 13.07
C THR A 88 -7.32 2.90 12.43
N ARG A 89 -7.42 3.04 11.09
CA ARG A 89 -6.78 4.10 10.30
C ARG A 89 -7.83 4.86 9.47
N PRO A 90 -8.69 5.66 10.11
CA PRO A 90 -9.75 6.40 9.42
C PRO A 90 -9.21 7.42 8.42
N GLU A 91 -8.02 7.97 8.65
CA GLU A 91 -7.36 8.93 7.77
C GLU A 91 -7.16 8.40 6.35
N THR A 92 -7.00 7.08 6.17
CA THR A 92 -6.73 6.49 4.87
C THR A 92 -7.97 6.30 3.99
N ILE A 93 -9.19 6.53 4.50
CA ILE A 93 -10.43 6.36 3.72
C ILE A 93 -10.48 7.24 2.47
N LEU A 94 -9.80 8.38 2.53
CA LEU A 94 -9.73 9.32 1.40
C LEU A 94 -9.08 8.69 0.15
N GLY A 95 -8.26 7.66 0.35
CA GLY A 95 -7.58 6.89 -0.70
C GLY A 95 -8.23 5.54 -1.02
N ASP A 96 -9.40 5.22 -0.46
CA ASP A 96 -10.05 3.94 -0.72
C ASP A 96 -10.43 3.78 -2.18
N THR A 97 -10.19 2.61 -2.74
CA THR A 97 -10.50 2.28 -4.14
C THR A 97 -11.40 1.08 -4.30
N ALA A 98 -11.66 0.32 -3.23
CA ALA A 98 -12.69 -0.71 -3.17
C ALA A 98 -13.14 -0.97 -1.73
N LEU A 99 -14.29 -1.60 -1.55
CA LEU A 99 -14.59 -2.42 -0.37
C LEU A 99 -14.47 -3.90 -0.74
N CYS A 100 -14.05 -4.72 0.20
CA CYS A 100 -13.96 -6.16 0.03
C CYS A 100 -14.85 -6.87 1.04
N VAL A 101 -15.61 -7.87 0.58
CA VAL A 101 -16.40 -8.77 1.41
C VAL A 101 -16.08 -10.22 1.07
N ASN A 102 -16.26 -11.13 2.03
CA ASN A 102 -16.08 -12.54 1.74
C ASN A 102 -17.26 -13.06 0.89
N PRO A 103 -17.02 -13.81 -0.20
CA PRO A 103 -18.08 -14.36 -1.05
C PRO A 103 -19.04 -15.32 -0.32
N ASP A 104 -18.55 -15.97 0.75
CA ASP A 104 -19.31 -16.95 1.53
C ASP A 104 -20.00 -16.31 2.76
N ASP A 105 -19.97 -15.00 2.91
CA ASP A 105 -20.61 -14.29 4.01
C ASP A 105 -22.07 -13.97 3.70
N GLU A 106 -22.97 -14.71 4.33
CA GLU A 106 -24.44 -14.59 4.18
C GLU A 106 -24.95 -13.16 4.46
N ARG A 107 -24.24 -12.37 5.28
CA ARG A 107 -24.61 -10.98 5.59
C ARG A 107 -24.61 -10.07 4.37
N TYR A 108 -23.87 -10.46 3.30
CA TYR A 108 -23.67 -9.69 2.09
C TYR A 108 -24.24 -10.34 0.81
N GLU A 109 -25.02 -11.43 0.93
CA GLU A 109 -25.69 -12.07 -0.22
C GLU A 109 -26.63 -11.13 -0.98
N TRP A 110 -27.21 -10.15 -0.27
CA TRP A 110 -28.12 -9.17 -0.86
C TRP A 110 -27.43 -8.16 -1.79
N LEU A 111 -26.10 -8.07 -1.77
CA LEU A 111 -25.34 -7.15 -2.63
C LEU A 111 -25.32 -7.65 -4.08
N PRO A 112 -25.64 -6.79 -5.07
CA PRO A 112 -25.43 -7.12 -6.47
C PRO A 112 -23.96 -7.48 -6.74
N GLN A 113 -23.72 -8.21 -7.82
CA GLN A 113 -22.37 -8.65 -8.17
C GLN A 113 -21.48 -7.48 -8.61
N ASP A 114 -22.10 -6.44 -9.17
CA ASP A 114 -21.52 -5.19 -9.61
C ASP A 114 -21.76 -4.03 -8.62
N ALA A 115 -22.03 -4.35 -7.35
CA ALA A 115 -22.30 -3.36 -6.31
C ALA A 115 -21.21 -2.31 -6.22
N ARG A 116 -21.62 -1.06 -6.06
CA ARG A 116 -20.74 0.08 -5.83
C ARG A 116 -21.15 0.80 -4.56
N VAL A 117 -20.17 1.43 -3.93
CA VAL A 117 -20.39 2.23 -2.72
C VAL A 117 -19.74 3.60 -2.87
N VAL A 118 -20.23 4.54 -2.08
CA VAL A 118 -19.71 5.91 -2.06
C VAL A 118 -18.78 6.08 -0.88
N VAL A 119 -17.54 6.51 -1.14
CA VAL A 119 -16.56 6.83 -0.10
C VAL A 119 -17.05 8.04 0.69
N PRO A 120 -17.17 7.94 2.01
CA PRO A 120 -17.54 9.07 2.85
C PRO A 120 -16.62 10.28 2.65
N LEU A 121 -17.15 11.49 2.81
CA LEU A 121 -16.46 12.78 2.67
C LEU A 121 -16.02 13.13 1.23
N VAL A 122 -15.48 12.16 0.48
CA VAL A 122 -14.94 12.37 -0.87
C VAL A 122 -16.03 12.23 -1.95
N GLY A 123 -17.06 11.43 -1.71
CA GLY A 123 -18.15 11.18 -2.67
C GLY A 123 -17.74 10.31 -3.87
N ARG A 124 -16.56 9.72 -3.87
CA ARG A 124 -16.09 8.85 -4.95
C ARG A 124 -16.82 7.50 -4.93
N SER A 125 -17.32 7.07 -6.09
CA SER A 125 -17.89 5.75 -6.28
C SER A 125 -16.78 4.70 -6.46
N ILE A 126 -16.81 3.63 -5.65
CA ILE A 126 -15.84 2.53 -5.70
C ILE A 126 -16.56 1.18 -5.75
N PRO A 127 -15.97 0.14 -6.37
CA PRO A 127 -16.57 -1.18 -6.45
C PRO A 127 -16.56 -1.91 -5.10
N VAL A 128 -17.48 -2.86 -4.93
CA VAL A 128 -17.40 -3.89 -3.90
C VAL A 128 -16.84 -5.15 -4.54
N ILE A 129 -15.64 -5.56 -4.14
CA ILE A 129 -14.99 -6.79 -4.59
C ILE A 129 -15.28 -7.95 -3.61
N ARG A 130 -15.15 -9.18 -4.09
CA ARG A 130 -15.37 -10.38 -3.29
C ARG A 130 -14.11 -11.21 -3.22
N ASP A 131 -13.58 -11.42 -2.00
CA ASP A 131 -12.36 -12.19 -1.79
C ASP A 131 -12.40 -12.95 -0.48
N THR A 132 -11.92 -14.19 -0.50
CA THR A 132 -11.78 -15.05 0.69
C THR A 132 -10.71 -14.55 1.66
N TYR A 133 -9.95 -13.53 1.28
CA TYR A 133 -9.01 -12.84 2.17
C TYR A 133 -9.71 -12.25 3.40
N VAL A 134 -10.95 -11.79 3.25
CA VAL A 134 -11.71 -11.22 4.37
C VAL A 134 -12.22 -12.35 5.29
N ASP A 135 -11.79 -12.31 6.55
CA ASP A 135 -12.28 -13.23 7.57
C ASP A 135 -13.72 -12.86 7.98
N ILE A 136 -14.66 -13.81 7.79
CA ILE A 136 -16.07 -13.65 8.13
C ILE A 136 -16.26 -13.43 9.63
N ALA A 137 -15.40 -14.02 10.47
CA ALA A 137 -15.50 -13.94 11.92
C ALA A 137 -14.92 -12.62 12.47
N PHE A 138 -14.16 -11.88 11.68
CA PHE A 138 -13.49 -10.66 12.13
C PHE A 138 -14.30 -9.40 11.83
N GLY A 139 -14.56 -8.61 12.86
CA GLY A 139 -15.18 -7.29 12.74
C GLY A 139 -16.57 -7.31 12.08
N THR A 140 -16.75 -6.47 11.08
CA THR A 140 -17.98 -6.36 10.30
C THR A 140 -18.05 -7.35 9.14
N GLY A 141 -16.94 -8.03 8.78
CA GLY A 141 -16.82 -8.84 7.57
C GLY A 141 -16.72 -8.03 6.28
N ALA A 142 -16.62 -6.71 6.38
CA ALA A 142 -16.34 -5.82 5.26
C ALA A 142 -15.02 -5.09 5.53
N LEU A 143 -14.12 -5.12 4.55
CA LEU A 143 -12.79 -4.52 4.58
C LEU A 143 -12.75 -3.34 3.60
N LYS A 144 -12.25 -2.18 4.01
CA LYS A 144 -11.86 -1.12 3.08
C LYS A 144 -10.52 -1.47 2.43
N VAL A 145 -10.35 -1.13 1.17
CA VAL A 145 -9.13 -1.43 0.41
C VAL A 145 -8.48 -0.13 -0.04
N THR A 146 -7.29 0.13 0.51
CA THR A 146 -6.48 1.34 0.24
C THR A 146 -5.09 0.93 -0.25
N PRO A 147 -4.91 0.58 -1.52
CA PRO A 147 -3.68 -0.02 -2.05
C PRO A 147 -2.42 0.83 -1.84
N ALA A 148 -2.55 2.14 -1.69
CA ALA A 148 -1.42 3.03 -1.47
C ALA A 148 -0.86 2.98 -0.03
N HIS A 149 -1.62 2.49 0.95
CA HIS A 149 -1.31 2.70 2.37
C HIS A 149 -1.31 1.43 3.24
N ASP A 150 -1.54 0.28 2.63
CA ASP A 150 -1.46 -1.04 3.29
C ASP A 150 -0.94 -2.10 2.32
N VAL A 151 -0.03 -2.97 2.81
CA VAL A 151 0.63 -4.00 1.98
C VAL A 151 -0.37 -5.06 1.51
N ASN A 152 -1.31 -5.46 2.36
CA ASN A 152 -2.32 -6.46 2.00
C ASN A 152 -3.34 -5.87 1.01
N ASP A 153 -3.73 -4.61 1.23
CA ASP A 153 -4.60 -3.88 0.32
C ASP A 153 -3.93 -3.67 -1.05
N TYR A 154 -2.60 -3.45 -1.07
CA TYR A 154 -1.82 -3.39 -2.30
C TYR A 154 -1.92 -4.71 -3.09
N MET A 155 -1.78 -5.86 -2.42
CA MET A 155 -1.91 -7.18 -3.08
C MET A 155 -3.33 -7.41 -3.64
N LEU A 156 -4.37 -6.97 -2.92
CA LEU A 156 -5.74 -6.98 -3.44
C LEU A 156 -5.88 -6.02 -4.63
N GLY A 157 -5.26 -4.85 -4.56
CA GLY A 157 -5.21 -3.87 -5.64
C GLY A 157 -4.63 -4.46 -6.93
N GLU A 158 -3.48 -5.12 -6.85
CA GLU A 158 -2.86 -5.82 -7.98
C GLU A 158 -3.76 -6.93 -8.54
N LYS A 159 -4.37 -7.75 -7.66
CA LYS A 159 -5.25 -8.86 -8.05
C LYS A 159 -6.49 -8.40 -8.80
N TYR A 160 -7.08 -7.29 -8.41
CA TYR A 160 -8.34 -6.77 -8.95
C TYR A 160 -8.17 -5.57 -9.90
N GLY A 161 -6.93 -5.16 -10.17
CA GLY A 161 -6.63 -4.02 -11.04
C GLY A 161 -7.16 -2.69 -10.50
N LEU A 162 -7.12 -2.50 -9.17
CA LEU A 162 -7.62 -1.29 -8.52
C LEU A 162 -6.63 -0.14 -8.69
N GLU A 163 -7.15 1.08 -8.68
CA GLU A 163 -6.34 2.28 -8.69
C GLU A 163 -5.57 2.42 -7.35
N THR A 164 -4.35 2.94 -7.42
CA THR A 164 -3.53 3.25 -6.24
C THR A 164 -3.51 4.76 -6.04
N ILE A 165 -4.27 5.24 -5.05
CA ILE A 165 -4.40 6.67 -4.74
C ILE A 165 -3.59 6.99 -3.49
N ASP A 166 -2.40 7.53 -3.69
CA ASP A 166 -1.57 8.04 -2.59
C ASP A 166 -2.09 9.41 -2.15
N ILE A 167 -2.47 9.51 -0.87
CA ILE A 167 -3.08 10.70 -0.27
C ILE A 167 -2.14 11.46 0.65
N PHE A 168 -0.92 10.99 0.86
CA PHE A 168 0.04 11.64 1.75
C PHE A 168 1.16 12.33 0.98
N ASN A 169 1.70 13.38 1.58
CA ASN A 169 2.99 13.96 1.27
C ASN A 169 4.09 13.17 1.99
N ASP A 170 5.35 13.40 1.62
CA ASP A 170 6.51 12.73 2.22
C ASP A 170 6.63 12.94 3.74
N ASP A 171 6.06 14.01 4.27
CA ASP A 171 6.03 14.34 5.70
C ASP A 171 4.80 13.79 6.44
N GLY A 172 3.93 13.05 5.75
CA GLY A 172 2.75 12.43 6.33
C GLY A 172 1.54 13.34 6.47
N THR A 173 1.59 14.55 5.91
CA THR A 173 0.41 15.42 5.76
C THR A 173 -0.45 14.99 4.57
N ILE A 174 -1.72 15.37 4.56
CA ILE A 174 -2.63 15.09 3.43
C ILE A 174 -2.19 15.92 2.22
N ASN A 175 -2.12 15.27 1.05
CA ASN A 175 -1.82 15.95 -0.20
C ASN A 175 -3.10 16.49 -0.88
N GLY A 176 -2.93 17.35 -1.89
CA GLY A 176 -4.04 18.02 -2.59
C GLY A 176 -4.85 17.11 -3.55
N LYS A 177 -4.49 15.83 -3.74
CA LYS A 177 -5.16 14.96 -4.72
C LYS A 177 -6.62 14.65 -4.42
N VAL A 178 -6.99 14.67 -3.13
CA VAL A 178 -8.36 14.41 -2.70
C VAL A 178 -9.22 15.67 -2.52
N GLY A 179 -8.60 16.86 -2.63
CA GLY A 179 -9.32 18.15 -2.63
C GLY A 179 -9.88 18.62 -1.28
N ILE A 180 -9.66 17.86 -0.21
CA ILE A 180 -10.06 18.19 1.17
C ILE A 180 -8.92 17.91 2.13
N TYR A 181 -8.84 18.67 3.22
CA TYR A 181 -7.85 18.51 4.30
C TYR A 181 -6.37 18.66 3.87
N GLU A 182 -6.09 19.27 2.72
CA GLU A 182 -4.73 19.47 2.22
C GLU A 182 -3.85 20.16 3.27
N GLY A 183 -2.67 19.59 3.52
CA GLY A 183 -1.68 20.08 4.49
C GLY A 183 -1.99 19.71 5.95
N MET A 184 -3.12 19.06 6.24
CA MET A 184 -3.45 18.61 7.60
C MET A 184 -2.61 17.37 7.96
N ASP A 185 -2.18 17.28 9.23
CA ASP A 185 -1.52 16.09 9.74
C ASP A 185 -2.52 14.91 9.80
N ARG A 186 -2.05 13.72 9.42
CA ARG A 186 -2.89 12.52 9.37
C ARG A 186 -3.48 12.08 10.71
N PHE A 187 -2.93 12.53 11.84
CA PHE A 187 -3.43 12.24 13.19
C PHE A 187 -4.42 13.28 13.72
N GLU A 188 -4.56 14.42 13.02
CA GLU A 188 -5.50 15.50 13.36
C GLU A 188 -6.79 15.42 12.54
N LEU A 189 -6.88 14.50 11.62
CA LEU A 189 -8.00 14.30 10.68
C LEU A 189 -9.24 13.63 11.31
#